data_7c3435e524f2dd9de7a585c99816d589
#
_entry.id   7c3435e524f2dd9de7a585c99816d589
#
_cell.length_a   1.000
_cell.length_b   1.000
_cell.length_c   1.000
_cell.angle_alpha   90.00
_cell.angle_beta   90.00
_cell.angle_gamma   90.00
#
_symmetry.space_group_name_H-M   'P 1'
#
loop_
_entity.id
_entity.type
_entity.pdbx_description
1 polymer ?
#
loop_
_entity_poly.entity_id
_entity_poly.type
_entity_poly.pdbx_seq_one_letter_code
_entity_poly.pdbx_strand_id
1 'polypeptide(L)'
;MVMGDITRIDTVQQYCDLFEVEALHPLVSVVNCYEVQPIRHSKKLYNIYAVLLKDTDCGTMNYGRSLYDYEKGSMLFIAPGQVMGSDDDGSLHQPAGWALMFHPELLRGTSLAHIIKEYSYFSYNANEALHLSEQERKVVIECINNVAEELRHPIDKHSRSLIIDTMKLLLDRCIRFYDRQFITRENANNDLLARFELLLNNYYHSALPTSKGIPTVQYCADQLCLSTNYFSDLVKKETGMSAIKHIQQKIMDIAKERIMLSLIHISEPTRRS
;
A
#
# COMPACT_ATOMS: atom_id res chain seq x y z
N MET A 1 -5.20 25.72 15.35
CA MET A 1 -4.86 24.66 14.40
C MET A 1 -6.10 24.42 13.55
N VAL A 2 -6.19 25.03 12.37
CA VAL A 2 -7.37 24.91 11.48
C VAL A 2 -7.31 23.49 10.92
N MET A 3 -8.28 22.64 11.23
CA MET A 3 -8.47 21.39 10.52
C MET A 3 -8.82 21.76 9.08
N GLY A 4 -7.90 21.53 8.16
CA GLY A 4 -8.15 21.73 6.74
C GLY A 4 -9.31 20.81 6.31
N ASP A 5 -10.27 21.36 5.57
CA ASP A 5 -11.42 20.62 5.06
C ASP A 5 -10.95 19.45 4.20
N ILE A 6 -11.33 18.22 4.58
CA ILE A 6 -11.09 17.02 3.80
C ILE A 6 -12.13 16.98 2.68
N THR A 7 -11.70 17.13 1.43
CA THR A 7 -12.57 17.01 0.26
C THR A 7 -12.98 15.56 0.05
N ARG A 8 -14.27 15.27 -0.10
CA ARG A 8 -14.78 13.92 -0.38
C ARG A 8 -14.85 13.68 -1.90
N ILE A 9 -14.39 12.53 -2.31
CA ILE A 9 -14.44 12.04 -3.70
C ILE A 9 -15.29 10.76 -3.70
N ASP A 10 -16.59 10.94 -3.90
CA ASP A 10 -17.57 9.85 -3.92
C ASP A 10 -17.79 9.29 -5.33
N THR A 11 -17.49 10.07 -6.37
CA THR A 11 -17.72 9.70 -7.78
C THR A 11 -16.51 10.03 -8.64
N VAL A 12 -16.42 9.36 -9.79
CA VAL A 12 -15.40 9.65 -10.83
C VAL A 12 -15.56 11.09 -11.36
N GLN A 13 -16.81 11.55 -11.53
CA GLN A 13 -17.09 12.92 -11.97
C GLN A 13 -16.47 13.96 -11.04
N GLN A 14 -16.66 13.83 -9.72
CA GLN A 14 -16.09 14.75 -8.72
C GLN A 14 -14.57 14.83 -8.81
N TYR A 15 -13.89 13.70 -9.13
CA TYR A 15 -12.45 13.72 -9.34
C TYR A 15 -12.09 14.47 -10.63
N CYS A 16 -12.81 14.22 -11.73
CA CYS A 16 -12.59 14.89 -12.99
C CYS A 16 -12.83 16.41 -12.89
N ASP A 17 -13.85 16.83 -12.14
CA ASP A 17 -14.16 18.24 -11.91
C ASP A 17 -13.01 18.98 -11.20
N LEU A 18 -12.28 18.32 -10.29
CA LEU A 18 -11.11 18.92 -9.62
C LEU A 18 -9.97 19.28 -10.59
N PHE A 19 -9.91 18.59 -11.71
CA PHE A 19 -8.87 18.77 -12.73
C PHE A 19 -9.41 19.43 -14.01
N GLU A 20 -10.67 19.84 -14.00
CA GLU A 20 -11.36 20.44 -15.16
C GLU A 20 -11.31 19.52 -16.40
N VAL A 21 -11.39 18.20 -16.19
CA VAL A 21 -11.35 17.17 -17.24
C VAL A 21 -12.74 16.58 -17.43
N GLU A 22 -13.13 16.33 -18.68
CA GLU A 22 -14.41 15.69 -19.01
C GLU A 22 -14.40 14.21 -18.57
N ALA A 23 -15.44 13.78 -17.86
CA ALA A 23 -15.65 12.38 -17.51
C ALA A 23 -16.41 11.66 -18.63
N LEU A 24 -15.72 10.89 -19.45
CA LEU A 24 -16.30 10.15 -20.58
C LEU A 24 -17.17 8.96 -20.18
N HIS A 25 -17.01 8.47 -18.94
CA HIS A 25 -17.78 7.35 -18.40
C HIS A 25 -18.07 7.58 -16.90
N PRO A 26 -19.29 7.29 -16.41
CA PRO A 26 -19.69 7.63 -15.04
C PRO A 26 -18.94 6.82 -13.95
N LEU A 27 -18.39 5.65 -14.29
CA LEU A 27 -17.81 4.73 -13.33
C LEU A 27 -16.29 4.54 -13.47
N VAL A 28 -15.66 5.07 -14.51
CA VAL A 28 -14.21 4.98 -14.72
C VAL A 28 -13.71 6.19 -15.50
N SER A 29 -12.52 6.67 -15.16
CA SER A 29 -11.83 7.73 -15.92
C SER A 29 -10.32 7.55 -15.84
N VAL A 30 -9.66 8.05 -16.90
CA VAL A 30 -8.21 8.20 -16.96
C VAL A 30 -7.92 9.69 -17.11
N VAL A 31 -7.11 10.23 -16.20
CA VAL A 31 -6.66 11.63 -16.24
C VAL A 31 -5.17 11.65 -16.55
N ASN A 32 -4.81 12.35 -17.62
CA ASN A 32 -3.43 12.69 -17.95
C ASN A 32 -3.03 13.93 -17.16
N CYS A 33 -2.26 13.74 -16.09
CA CYS A 33 -1.86 14.83 -15.21
C CYS A 33 -0.87 15.82 -15.84
N TYR A 34 -0.27 15.52 -16.98
CA TYR A 34 0.56 16.48 -17.72
C TYR A 34 -0.24 17.57 -18.43
N GLU A 35 -1.52 17.33 -18.67
CA GLU A 35 -2.41 18.21 -19.44
C GLU A 35 -3.34 19.05 -18.55
N VAL A 36 -3.32 18.82 -17.22
CA VAL A 36 -4.17 19.55 -16.27
C VAL A 36 -3.51 20.82 -15.77
N GLN A 37 -4.31 21.76 -15.28
CA GLN A 37 -3.80 22.99 -14.67
C GLN A 37 -3.13 22.72 -13.32
N PRO A 38 -2.19 23.58 -12.88
CA PRO A 38 -1.61 23.48 -11.55
C PRO A 38 -2.68 23.55 -10.47
N ILE A 39 -2.58 22.66 -9.47
CA ILE A 39 -3.54 22.55 -8.39
C ILE A 39 -2.89 22.83 -7.02
N ARG A 40 -3.73 23.20 -6.04
CA ARG A 40 -3.30 23.24 -4.65
C ARG A 40 -3.36 21.86 -4.03
N HIS A 41 -2.45 21.61 -3.11
CA HIS A 41 -2.53 20.40 -2.30
C HIS A 41 -3.78 20.44 -1.42
N SER A 42 -4.38 19.27 -1.21
CA SER A 42 -5.49 19.09 -0.27
C SER A 42 -5.61 17.63 0.12
N LYS A 43 -6.09 17.38 1.33
CA LYS A 43 -6.44 16.03 1.77
C LYS A 43 -7.78 15.66 1.16
N LYS A 44 -7.86 14.45 0.61
CA LYS A 44 -9.06 13.90 -0.03
C LYS A 44 -9.40 12.56 0.57
N LEU A 45 -10.67 12.38 0.93
CA LEU A 45 -11.25 11.08 1.29
C LEU A 45 -11.79 10.45 0.01
N TYR A 46 -11.19 9.37 -0.41
CA TYR A 46 -11.60 8.63 -1.61
C TYR A 46 -12.61 7.54 -1.24
N ASN A 47 -13.81 7.59 -1.82
CA ASN A 47 -14.80 6.50 -1.77
C ASN A 47 -14.85 5.71 -3.09
N ILE A 48 -13.90 5.96 -3.96
CA ILE A 48 -13.63 5.25 -5.21
C ILE A 48 -12.20 4.69 -5.18
N TYR A 49 -11.92 3.71 -6.04
CA TYR A 49 -10.55 3.24 -6.26
C TYR A 49 -9.75 4.24 -7.08
N ALA A 50 -8.47 4.37 -6.78
CA ALA A 50 -7.53 5.12 -7.58
C ALA A 50 -6.21 4.36 -7.77
N VAL A 51 -5.68 4.40 -8.98
CA VAL A 51 -4.34 3.95 -9.33
C VAL A 51 -3.61 5.17 -9.90
N LEU A 52 -2.61 5.66 -9.17
CA LEU A 52 -1.87 6.86 -9.52
C LEU A 52 -0.45 6.48 -9.93
N LEU A 53 -0.06 6.83 -11.14
CA LEU A 53 1.34 6.84 -11.57
C LEU A 53 1.85 8.27 -11.44
N LYS A 54 2.85 8.50 -10.61
CA LYS A 54 3.46 9.81 -10.36
C LYS A 54 4.84 9.90 -10.99
N ASP A 55 5.05 10.95 -11.75
CA ASP A 55 6.29 11.24 -12.47
C ASP A 55 7.00 12.52 -11.99
N THR A 56 6.47 13.18 -10.95
CA THR A 56 7.11 14.35 -10.32
C THR A 56 7.62 14.00 -8.94
N ASP A 57 8.72 14.66 -8.55
CA ASP A 57 9.09 14.81 -7.15
C ASP A 57 8.06 15.74 -6.51
N CYS A 58 6.96 15.18 -6.03
CA CYS A 58 5.86 15.96 -5.44
C CYS A 58 6.18 16.46 -4.03
N GLY A 59 7.47 16.60 -3.68
CA GLY A 59 7.90 16.95 -2.34
C GLY A 59 7.48 15.90 -1.31
N THR A 60 7.72 16.20 -0.07
CA THR A 60 7.32 15.35 1.06
C THR A 60 5.80 15.33 1.21
N MET A 61 5.15 14.22 0.89
CA MET A 61 3.74 14.02 1.22
C MET A 61 3.58 13.47 2.63
N ASN A 62 2.80 14.15 3.46
CA ASN A 62 2.40 13.64 4.76
C ASN A 62 1.31 12.59 4.60
N TYR A 63 1.60 11.37 4.99
CA TYR A 63 0.61 10.34 5.20
C TYR A 63 0.61 9.98 6.70
N GLY A 64 -0.38 10.45 7.43
CA GLY A 64 -0.43 10.31 8.87
C GLY A 64 0.81 10.94 9.54
N ARG A 65 1.68 10.12 10.14
CA ARG A 65 2.91 10.56 10.81
C ARG A 65 4.19 10.34 9.99
N SER A 66 4.10 9.78 8.80
CA SER A 66 5.26 9.43 7.97
C SER A 66 5.43 10.44 6.84
N LEU A 67 6.66 10.98 6.73
CA LEU A 67 7.12 11.79 5.60
C LEU A 67 7.63 10.84 4.51
N TYR A 68 7.21 11.04 3.27
CA TYR A 68 7.66 10.22 2.15
C TYR A 68 8.13 11.08 0.98
N ASP A 69 9.28 10.68 0.43
CA ASP A 69 9.89 11.27 -0.75
C ASP A 69 9.51 10.43 -1.98
N TYR A 70 8.80 11.04 -2.93
CA TYR A 70 8.35 10.35 -4.14
C TYR A 70 9.40 10.45 -5.23
N GLU A 71 9.97 9.32 -5.61
CA GLU A 71 10.77 9.22 -6.82
C GLU A 71 9.89 9.17 -8.06
N LYS A 72 10.43 9.61 -9.21
CA LYS A 72 9.76 9.51 -10.51
C LYS A 72 9.44 8.05 -10.84
N GLY A 73 8.22 7.83 -11.39
CA GLY A 73 7.77 6.49 -11.75
C GLY A 73 7.27 5.67 -10.55
N SER A 74 6.71 6.32 -9.55
CA SER A 74 6.08 5.66 -8.41
C SER A 74 4.59 5.49 -8.61
N MET A 75 4.08 4.30 -8.27
CA MET A 75 2.64 4.02 -8.26
C MET A 75 2.09 3.95 -6.85
N LEU A 76 0.89 4.52 -6.71
CA LEU A 76 0.08 4.48 -5.50
C LEU A 76 -1.27 3.87 -5.81
N PHE A 77 -1.79 3.12 -4.86
CA PHE A 77 -3.08 2.45 -4.94
C PHE A 77 -3.95 2.90 -3.78
N ILE A 78 -5.14 3.36 -4.07
CA ILE A 78 -6.08 3.89 -3.07
C ILE A 78 -7.35 3.07 -3.15
N ALA A 79 -7.77 2.50 -2.02
CA ALA A 79 -9.06 1.84 -1.86
C ALA A 79 -10.12 2.83 -1.33
N PRO A 80 -11.42 2.54 -1.54
CA PRO A 80 -12.49 3.31 -0.93
C PRO A 80 -12.36 3.41 0.59
N GLY A 81 -12.61 4.59 1.15
CA GLY A 81 -12.50 4.91 2.58
C GLY A 81 -11.12 5.42 3.01
N GLN A 82 -10.14 5.53 2.12
CA GLN A 82 -8.81 6.06 2.46
C GLN A 82 -8.72 7.57 2.27
N VAL A 83 -7.98 8.22 3.17
CA VAL A 83 -7.62 9.64 3.06
C VAL A 83 -6.21 9.76 2.52
N MET A 84 -6.03 10.51 1.44
CA MET A 84 -4.73 10.80 0.84
C MET A 84 -4.59 12.26 0.46
N GLY A 85 -3.36 12.73 0.44
CA GLY A 85 -2.99 14.10 0.10
C GLY A 85 -2.17 14.74 1.21
N SER A 86 -1.78 16.00 0.99
CA SER A 86 -1.05 16.84 1.95
C SER A 86 -1.87 18.05 2.36
N ASP A 87 -1.46 18.70 3.43
CA ASP A 87 -2.02 19.98 3.79
C ASP A 87 -1.66 21.01 2.72
N ASP A 88 -2.55 21.99 2.48
CA ASP A 88 -2.31 23.10 1.57
C ASP A 88 -1.18 23.98 2.12
N ASP A 89 -0.10 24.09 1.37
CA ASP A 89 1.04 24.97 1.66
C ASP A 89 0.88 26.37 1.04
N GLY A 90 -0.26 26.59 0.36
CA GLY A 90 -0.57 27.85 -0.34
C GLY A 90 0.03 27.97 -1.73
N SER A 91 0.81 26.97 -2.18
CA SER A 91 1.44 26.98 -3.51
C SER A 91 0.63 26.17 -4.53
N LEU A 92 0.83 26.48 -5.81
CA LEU A 92 0.30 25.71 -6.92
C LEU A 92 1.37 24.71 -7.38
N HIS A 93 0.96 23.47 -7.52
CA HIS A 93 1.82 22.36 -7.93
C HIS A 93 1.33 21.83 -9.29
N GLN A 94 2.25 21.67 -10.23
CA GLN A 94 1.95 21.01 -11.51
C GLN A 94 2.01 19.50 -11.30
N PRO A 95 0.88 18.78 -11.33
CA PRO A 95 0.92 17.32 -11.27
C PRO A 95 1.50 16.76 -12.56
N ALA A 96 2.15 15.60 -12.48
CA ALA A 96 2.60 14.87 -13.66
C ALA A 96 2.44 13.37 -13.43
N GLY A 97 2.10 12.68 -14.52
CA GLY A 97 1.81 11.26 -14.51
C GLY A 97 0.37 10.95 -14.95
N TRP A 98 -0.20 9.90 -14.39
CA TRP A 98 -1.51 9.39 -14.79
C TRP A 98 -2.34 9.01 -13.58
N ALA A 99 -3.65 9.23 -13.65
CA ALA A 99 -4.61 8.77 -12.66
C ALA A 99 -5.70 7.93 -13.34
N LEU A 100 -5.81 6.65 -12.94
CA LEU A 100 -6.93 5.77 -13.30
C LEU A 100 -7.86 5.69 -12.10
N MET A 101 -9.08 6.20 -12.24
CA MET A 101 -10.09 6.26 -11.21
C MET A 101 -11.27 5.35 -11.58
N PHE A 102 -11.78 4.57 -10.63
CA PHE A 102 -12.97 3.76 -10.89
C PHE A 102 -13.83 3.55 -9.66
N HIS A 103 -15.13 3.60 -9.88
CA HIS A 103 -16.12 3.38 -8.84
C HIS A 103 -16.30 1.87 -8.58
N PRO A 104 -16.49 1.43 -7.31
CA PRO A 104 -16.70 0.00 -7.01
C PRO A 104 -17.82 -0.68 -7.80
N GLU A 105 -18.84 0.07 -8.20
CA GLU A 105 -19.96 -0.43 -8.99
C GLU A 105 -19.54 -0.91 -10.40
N LEU A 106 -18.46 -0.36 -10.97
CA LEU A 106 -17.89 -0.85 -12.23
C LEU A 106 -17.55 -2.34 -12.16
N LEU A 107 -17.09 -2.79 -10.98
CA LEU A 107 -16.65 -4.17 -10.76
C LEU A 107 -17.81 -5.15 -10.58
N ARG A 108 -19.01 -4.69 -10.27
CA ARG A 108 -20.14 -5.53 -9.91
C ARG A 108 -20.45 -6.57 -11.00
N GLY A 109 -20.43 -7.87 -10.64
CA GLY A 109 -20.69 -8.97 -11.58
C GLY A 109 -19.55 -9.29 -12.54
N THR A 110 -18.34 -8.78 -12.28
CA THR A 110 -17.13 -9.08 -13.08
C THR A 110 -16.16 -9.97 -12.31
N SER A 111 -15.20 -10.58 -13.03
CA SER A 111 -14.13 -11.37 -12.43
C SER A 111 -13.29 -10.54 -11.44
N LEU A 112 -13.07 -9.27 -11.74
CA LEU A 112 -12.29 -8.37 -10.92
C LEU A 112 -12.94 -8.08 -9.56
N ALA A 113 -14.29 -8.11 -9.46
CA ALA A 113 -14.99 -7.92 -8.19
C ALA A 113 -14.61 -8.95 -7.12
N HIS A 114 -14.30 -10.18 -7.53
CA HIS A 114 -13.93 -11.25 -6.60
C HIS A 114 -12.51 -11.14 -6.11
N ILE A 115 -11.59 -10.67 -6.96
CA ILE A 115 -10.15 -10.67 -6.69
C ILE A 115 -9.60 -9.30 -6.25
N ILE A 116 -10.37 -8.21 -6.38
CA ILE A 116 -9.88 -6.85 -6.05
C ILE A 116 -9.36 -6.75 -4.61
N LYS A 117 -9.93 -7.53 -3.68
CA LYS A 117 -9.51 -7.57 -2.28
C LYS A 117 -8.24 -8.38 -2.04
N GLU A 118 -7.84 -9.20 -3.02
CA GLU A 118 -6.61 -10.00 -2.96
C GLU A 118 -5.38 -9.16 -3.34
N TYR A 119 -5.59 -8.01 -4.00
CA TYR A 119 -4.52 -7.05 -4.28
C TYR A 119 -4.20 -6.25 -3.00
N SER A 120 -3.35 -6.85 -2.14
CA SER A 120 -2.97 -6.32 -0.81
C SER A 120 -2.43 -4.89 -0.85
N TYR A 121 -1.79 -4.50 -1.95
CA TYR A 121 -1.21 -3.18 -2.14
C TYR A 121 -2.21 -2.01 -2.18
N PHE A 122 -3.52 -2.26 -2.34
CA PHE A 122 -4.54 -1.24 -2.10
C PHE A 122 -4.69 -0.86 -0.62
N SER A 123 -4.06 -1.62 0.27
CA SER A 123 -4.04 -1.36 1.71
C SER A 123 -2.66 -0.97 2.23
N TYR A 124 -1.70 -0.74 1.33
CA TYR A 124 -0.37 -0.27 1.68
C TYR A 124 -0.38 1.22 1.99
N ASN A 125 0.57 1.65 2.80
CA ASN A 125 0.79 3.07 3.06
C ASN A 125 1.48 3.75 1.87
N ALA A 126 1.40 5.07 1.80
CA ALA A 126 2.02 5.83 0.71
C ALA A 126 3.56 5.66 0.65
N ASN A 127 4.21 5.44 1.80
CA ASN A 127 5.66 5.15 1.88
C ASN A 127 6.04 3.74 1.42
N GLU A 128 5.06 2.92 1.06
CA GLU A 128 5.22 1.57 0.52
C GLU A 128 4.88 1.55 -0.98
N ALA A 129 4.99 2.70 -1.64
CA ALA A 129 4.70 2.86 -3.06
C ALA A 129 5.51 1.90 -3.93
N LEU A 130 4.94 1.50 -5.05
CA LEU A 130 5.62 0.70 -6.05
C LEU A 130 6.51 1.59 -6.90
N HIS A 131 7.82 1.35 -6.89
CA HIS A 131 8.79 2.01 -7.74
C HIS A 131 9.01 1.19 -9.02
N LEU A 132 8.82 1.83 -10.16
CA LEU A 132 8.89 1.19 -11.46
C LEU A 132 10.26 1.41 -12.11
N SER A 133 10.76 0.37 -12.81
CA SER A 133 11.79 0.56 -13.81
C SER A 133 11.19 1.27 -15.04
N GLU A 134 12.05 1.83 -15.90
CA GLU A 134 11.63 2.47 -17.14
C GLU A 134 10.81 1.53 -18.05
N GLN A 135 11.16 0.25 -18.08
CA GLN A 135 10.42 -0.74 -18.86
C GLN A 135 9.05 -1.04 -18.23
N GLU A 136 8.98 -1.19 -16.92
CA GLU A 136 7.72 -1.41 -16.20
C GLU A 136 6.79 -0.21 -16.32
N ARG A 137 7.36 1.01 -16.25
CA ARG A 137 6.62 2.26 -16.46
C ARG A 137 5.96 2.33 -17.84
N LYS A 138 6.69 1.96 -18.90
CA LYS A 138 6.12 1.91 -20.25
C LYS A 138 4.94 0.95 -20.33
N VAL A 139 5.07 -0.22 -19.72
CA VAL A 139 4.01 -1.24 -19.65
C VAL A 139 2.77 -0.73 -18.91
N VAL A 140 2.95 0.00 -17.80
CA VAL A 140 1.86 0.60 -17.04
C VAL A 140 1.15 1.67 -17.86
N ILE A 141 1.90 2.58 -18.51
CA ILE A 141 1.34 3.64 -19.35
C ILE A 141 0.56 3.05 -20.51
N GLU A 142 1.06 1.99 -21.16
CA GLU A 142 0.36 1.29 -22.23
C GLU A 142 -1.00 0.75 -21.76
N CYS A 143 -1.06 0.10 -20.59
CA CYS A 143 -2.33 -0.37 -20.05
C CYS A 143 -3.31 0.78 -19.74
N ILE A 144 -2.81 1.87 -19.16
CA ILE A 144 -3.63 3.05 -18.85
C ILE A 144 -4.16 3.69 -20.14
N ASN A 145 -3.31 3.81 -21.16
CA ASN A 145 -3.71 4.37 -22.45
C ASN A 145 -4.76 3.49 -23.15
N ASN A 146 -4.64 2.16 -23.08
CA ASN A 146 -5.64 1.25 -23.64
C ASN A 146 -7.02 1.44 -22.98
N VAL A 147 -7.06 1.69 -21.66
CA VAL A 147 -8.31 2.07 -20.98
C VAL A 147 -8.80 3.43 -21.48
N ALA A 148 -7.92 4.42 -21.60
CA ALA A 148 -8.29 5.76 -22.07
C ALA A 148 -8.82 5.76 -23.51
N GLU A 149 -8.25 4.94 -24.40
CA GLU A 149 -8.74 4.76 -25.76
C GLU A 149 -10.12 4.14 -25.80
N GLU A 150 -10.35 3.06 -25.01
CA GLU A 150 -11.67 2.44 -24.95
C GLU A 150 -12.74 3.41 -24.44
N LEU A 151 -12.41 4.30 -23.51
CA LEU A 151 -13.33 5.34 -23.01
C LEU A 151 -13.72 6.38 -24.07
N ARG A 152 -12.91 6.57 -25.14
CA ARG A 152 -13.21 7.48 -26.25
C ARG A 152 -14.06 6.84 -27.34
N HIS A 153 -14.12 5.50 -27.37
CA HIS A 153 -15.00 4.80 -28.28
C HIS A 153 -16.47 4.90 -27.84
N PRO A 154 -17.43 4.85 -28.79
CA PRO A 154 -18.84 4.72 -28.45
C PRO A 154 -19.08 3.49 -27.57
N ILE A 155 -19.76 3.68 -26.46
CA ILE A 155 -20.04 2.60 -25.50
C ILE A 155 -20.87 1.52 -26.18
N ASP A 156 -20.38 0.29 -26.16
CA ASP A 156 -21.07 -0.91 -26.68
C ASP A 156 -21.11 -2.04 -25.61
N LYS A 157 -21.65 -3.18 -25.98
CA LYS A 157 -21.76 -4.34 -25.09
C LYS A 157 -20.42 -4.96 -24.66
N HIS A 158 -19.32 -4.63 -25.32
CA HIS A 158 -17.98 -5.16 -25.08
C HIS A 158 -17.11 -4.20 -24.25
N SER A 159 -17.38 -2.90 -24.31
CA SER A 159 -16.56 -1.86 -23.70
C SER A 159 -16.27 -2.14 -22.23
N ARG A 160 -17.28 -2.52 -21.44
CA ARG A 160 -17.10 -2.83 -20.03
C ARG A 160 -16.14 -4.00 -19.81
N SER A 161 -16.22 -5.06 -20.63
CA SER A 161 -15.34 -6.23 -20.50
C SER A 161 -13.91 -5.87 -20.85
N LEU A 162 -13.69 -5.13 -21.92
CA LEU A 162 -12.37 -4.69 -22.37
C LEU A 162 -11.69 -3.80 -21.32
N ILE A 163 -12.43 -2.86 -20.73
CA ILE A 163 -11.95 -2.01 -19.65
C ILE A 163 -11.53 -2.86 -18.44
N ILE A 164 -12.40 -3.78 -17.97
CA ILE A 164 -12.15 -4.63 -16.81
C ILE A 164 -10.96 -5.55 -17.05
N ASP A 165 -10.84 -6.18 -18.22
CA ASP A 165 -9.75 -7.10 -18.52
C ASP A 165 -8.40 -6.37 -18.61
N THR A 166 -8.39 -5.16 -19.18
CA THR A 166 -7.20 -4.31 -19.23
C THR A 166 -6.79 -3.84 -17.83
N MET A 167 -7.76 -3.41 -17.01
CA MET A 167 -7.51 -3.04 -15.61
C MET A 167 -6.97 -4.23 -14.81
N LYS A 168 -7.56 -5.42 -14.98
CA LYS A 168 -7.09 -6.64 -14.35
C LYS A 168 -5.65 -6.94 -14.74
N LEU A 169 -5.32 -6.86 -16.02
CA LEU A 169 -3.96 -7.08 -16.52
C LEU A 169 -2.96 -6.09 -15.89
N LEU A 170 -3.33 -4.80 -15.78
CA LEU A 170 -2.51 -3.79 -15.10
C LEU A 170 -2.25 -4.18 -13.64
N LEU A 171 -3.30 -4.55 -12.90
CA LEU A 171 -3.20 -4.90 -11.48
C LEU A 171 -2.37 -6.18 -11.27
N ASP A 172 -2.55 -7.21 -12.10
CA ASP A 172 -1.75 -8.44 -12.05
C ASP A 172 -0.26 -8.17 -12.33
N ARG A 173 0.07 -7.24 -13.25
CA ARG A 173 1.45 -6.80 -13.50
C ARG A 173 2.04 -6.11 -12.28
N CYS A 174 1.26 -5.30 -11.58
CA CYS A 174 1.72 -4.62 -10.35
C CYS A 174 2.10 -5.60 -9.24
N ILE A 175 1.43 -6.77 -9.11
CA ILE A 175 1.88 -7.84 -8.19
C ILE A 175 3.32 -8.26 -8.53
N ARG A 176 3.60 -8.54 -9.81
CA ARG A 176 4.94 -8.96 -10.24
C ARG A 176 6.00 -7.87 -9.99
N PHE A 177 5.62 -6.61 -10.16
CA PHE A 177 6.53 -5.48 -9.91
C PHE A 177 6.82 -5.30 -8.42
N TYR A 178 5.83 -5.49 -7.55
CA TYR A 178 6.05 -5.55 -6.10
C TYR A 178 6.94 -6.75 -5.72
N ASP A 179 6.70 -7.93 -6.31
CA ASP A 179 7.56 -9.09 -6.10
C ASP A 179 9.02 -8.82 -6.47
N ARG A 180 9.26 -8.18 -7.61
CA ARG A 180 10.60 -7.72 -8.01
C ARG A 180 11.15 -6.70 -7.00
N GLN A 181 10.34 -5.72 -6.57
CA GLN A 181 10.75 -4.70 -5.60
C GLN A 181 11.18 -5.29 -4.26
N PHE A 182 10.46 -6.29 -3.75
CA PHE A 182 10.87 -7.02 -2.55
C PHE A 182 12.24 -7.70 -2.75
N ILE A 183 12.46 -8.37 -3.89
CA ILE A 183 13.75 -9.02 -4.18
C ILE A 183 14.89 -7.99 -4.28
N THR A 184 14.67 -6.88 -5.00
CA THR A 184 15.73 -5.88 -5.23
C THR A 184 16.07 -5.05 -3.99
N ARG A 185 15.21 -5.04 -2.98
CA ARG A 185 15.42 -4.38 -1.67
C ARG A 185 15.92 -5.32 -0.59
N GLU A 186 16.53 -6.44 -0.94
CA GLU A 186 16.97 -7.50 -0.01
C GLU A 186 17.74 -6.96 1.21
N ASN A 187 18.67 -6.04 1.03
CA ASN A 187 19.41 -5.44 2.15
C ASN A 187 18.51 -4.67 3.12
N ALA A 188 17.58 -3.86 2.60
CA ALA A 188 16.63 -3.11 3.42
C ALA A 188 15.61 -4.03 4.10
N ASN A 189 15.21 -5.11 3.43
CA ASN A 189 14.32 -6.12 3.96
C ASN A 189 14.99 -6.93 5.08
N ASN A 190 16.25 -7.30 4.92
CA ASN A 190 17.04 -7.99 5.95
C ASN A 190 17.22 -7.12 7.20
N ASP A 191 17.48 -5.81 7.05
CA ASP A 191 17.50 -4.86 8.17
C ASP A 191 16.13 -4.80 8.87
N LEU A 192 15.05 -4.79 8.12
CA LEU A 192 13.70 -4.76 8.66
C LEU A 192 13.35 -6.05 9.39
N LEU A 193 13.76 -7.22 8.88
CA LEU A 193 13.60 -8.50 9.58
C LEU A 193 14.44 -8.52 10.86
N ALA A 194 15.66 -8.03 10.85
CA ALA A 194 16.49 -7.92 12.05
C ALA A 194 15.85 -7.02 13.10
N ARG A 195 15.26 -5.89 12.69
CA ARG A 195 14.49 -4.99 13.58
C ARG A 195 13.22 -5.68 14.11
N PHE A 196 12.55 -6.47 13.31
CA PHE A 196 11.39 -7.26 13.73
C PHE A 196 11.78 -8.31 14.80
N GLU A 197 12.86 -9.05 14.58
CA GLU A 197 13.39 -10.01 15.56
C GLU A 197 13.78 -9.31 16.88
N LEU A 198 14.44 -8.16 16.80
CA LEU A 198 14.78 -7.36 17.95
C LEU A 198 13.54 -6.87 18.69
N LEU A 199 12.52 -6.42 17.96
CA LEU A 199 11.23 -6.01 18.53
C LEU A 199 10.58 -7.15 19.31
N LEU A 200 10.51 -8.36 18.75
CA LEU A 200 9.96 -9.53 19.42
C LEU A 200 10.78 -9.91 20.66
N ASN A 201 12.11 -9.90 20.58
CA ASN A 201 12.97 -10.16 21.71
C ASN A 201 12.70 -9.15 22.84
N ASN A 202 12.68 -7.86 22.55
CA ASN A 202 12.42 -6.81 23.54
C ASN A 202 11.02 -6.92 24.14
N TYR A 203 10.01 -7.26 23.32
CA TYR A 203 8.65 -7.48 23.78
C TYR A 203 8.59 -8.57 24.84
N TYR A 204 9.18 -9.73 24.58
CA TYR A 204 9.14 -10.88 25.47
C TYR A 204 10.07 -10.79 26.69
N HIS A 205 11.05 -9.88 26.68
CA HIS A 205 11.88 -9.57 27.85
C HIS A 205 11.31 -8.42 28.70
N SER A 206 10.20 -7.83 28.30
CA SER A 206 9.50 -6.77 29.04
C SER A 206 8.33 -7.31 29.86
N ALA A 207 7.58 -6.42 30.52
CA ALA A 207 6.33 -6.75 31.21
C ALA A 207 5.12 -6.84 30.24
N LEU A 208 5.30 -6.53 28.95
CA LEU A 208 4.22 -6.50 27.97
C LEU A 208 3.49 -7.84 27.77
N PRO A 209 4.18 -8.99 27.71
CA PRO A 209 3.50 -10.28 27.57
C PRO A 209 2.50 -10.57 28.70
N THR A 210 2.81 -10.15 29.91
CA THR A 210 1.93 -10.36 31.08
C THR A 210 0.70 -9.45 31.03
N SER A 211 0.84 -8.22 30.49
CA SER A 211 -0.23 -7.23 30.48
C SER A 211 -1.05 -7.21 29.18
N LYS A 212 -0.43 -7.50 28.04
CA LYS A 212 -1.03 -7.41 26.70
C LYS A 212 -1.10 -8.75 25.95
N GLY A 213 -0.52 -9.83 26.48
CA GLY A 213 -0.48 -11.14 25.84
C GLY A 213 0.50 -11.20 24.65
N ILE A 214 0.12 -11.94 23.62
CA ILE A 214 0.92 -12.13 22.40
C ILE A 214 0.83 -10.87 21.52
N PRO A 215 1.96 -10.34 20.98
CA PRO A 215 1.91 -9.19 20.08
C PRO A 215 1.15 -9.55 18.80
N THR A 216 0.29 -8.65 18.36
CA THR A 216 -0.43 -8.80 17.10
C THR A 216 0.47 -8.41 15.92
N VAL A 217 0.14 -8.91 14.71
CA VAL A 217 0.82 -8.50 13.48
C VAL A 217 0.73 -6.99 13.29
N GLN A 218 -0.44 -6.39 13.58
CA GLN A 218 -0.64 -4.95 13.53
C GLN A 218 0.29 -4.21 14.48
N TYR A 219 0.41 -4.65 15.74
CA TYR A 219 1.34 -4.04 16.70
C TYR A 219 2.78 -4.04 16.17
N CYS A 220 3.23 -5.17 15.60
CA CYS A 220 4.58 -5.27 15.04
C CYS A 220 4.77 -4.33 13.84
N ALA A 221 3.80 -4.27 12.93
CA ALA A 221 3.81 -3.39 11.79
C ALA A 221 3.86 -1.90 12.21
N ASP A 222 3.01 -1.50 13.16
CA ASP A 222 2.96 -0.13 13.70
C ASP A 222 4.31 0.29 14.32
N GLN A 223 4.97 -0.61 15.07
CA GLN A 223 6.30 -0.35 15.66
C GLN A 223 7.40 -0.20 14.60
N LEU A 224 7.21 -0.80 13.43
CA LEU A 224 8.14 -0.71 12.30
C LEU A 224 7.76 0.40 11.30
N CYS A 225 6.68 1.16 11.59
CA CYS A 225 6.13 2.22 10.73
C CYS A 225 5.68 1.70 9.35
N LEU A 226 5.10 0.49 9.32
CA LEU A 226 4.59 -0.17 8.12
C LEU A 226 3.09 -0.43 8.21
N SER A 227 2.43 -0.56 7.06
CA SER A 227 1.09 -1.13 6.99
C SER A 227 1.12 -2.62 7.34
N THR A 228 0.04 -3.10 7.95
CA THR A 228 -0.07 -4.52 8.36
C THR A 228 0.06 -5.46 7.16
N ASN A 229 -0.49 -5.07 6.01
CA ASN A 229 -0.46 -5.89 4.81
C ASN A 229 0.93 -5.92 4.17
N TYR A 230 1.59 -4.77 4.01
CA TYR A 230 2.96 -4.72 3.49
C TYR A 230 3.92 -5.52 4.37
N PHE A 231 3.85 -5.31 5.70
CA PHE A 231 4.65 -6.07 6.65
C PHE A 231 4.41 -7.59 6.55
N SER A 232 3.14 -8.02 6.43
CA SER A 232 2.78 -9.43 6.29
C SER A 232 3.31 -10.04 5.01
N ASP A 233 3.19 -9.31 3.88
CA ASP A 233 3.67 -9.76 2.58
C ASP A 233 5.20 -9.83 2.56
N LEU A 234 5.89 -8.84 3.14
CA LEU A 234 7.33 -8.82 3.27
C LEU A 234 7.84 -10.00 4.09
N VAL A 235 7.32 -10.21 5.32
CA VAL A 235 7.74 -11.32 6.18
C VAL A 235 7.50 -12.67 5.48
N LYS A 236 6.35 -12.84 4.82
CA LYS A 236 6.04 -14.06 4.09
C LYS A 236 6.99 -14.29 2.92
N LYS A 237 7.36 -13.23 2.20
CA LYS A 237 8.27 -13.31 1.05
C LYS A 237 9.69 -13.69 1.48
N GLU A 238 10.20 -13.05 2.53
CA GLU A 238 11.57 -13.24 3.00
C GLU A 238 11.78 -14.54 3.80
N THR A 239 10.76 -14.96 4.58
CA THR A 239 10.91 -16.10 5.49
C THR A 239 10.16 -17.36 5.02
N GLY A 240 9.30 -17.26 4.01
CA GLY A 240 8.40 -18.32 3.58
C GLY A 240 7.23 -18.59 4.55
N MET A 241 7.17 -17.88 5.69
CA MET A 241 6.14 -18.05 6.72
C MET A 241 5.30 -16.78 6.88
N SER A 242 4.03 -16.94 7.23
CA SER A 242 3.21 -15.77 7.57
C SER A 242 3.72 -15.09 8.84
N ALA A 243 3.55 -13.77 8.94
CA ALA A 243 3.99 -12.98 10.10
C ALA A 243 3.43 -13.53 11.43
N ILE A 244 2.18 -14.00 11.44
CA ILE A 244 1.59 -14.61 12.63
C ILE A 244 2.28 -15.91 13.03
N LYS A 245 2.66 -16.77 12.08
CA LYS A 245 3.41 -18.00 12.35
C LYS A 245 4.81 -17.68 12.88
N HIS A 246 5.46 -16.67 12.33
CA HIS A 246 6.77 -16.21 12.78
C HIS A 246 6.71 -15.75 14.24
N ILE A 247 5.72 -14.93 14.62
CA ILE A 247 5.48 -14.52 16.01
C ILE A 247 5.25 -15.73 16.92
N GLN A 248 4.41 -16.67 16.50
CA GLN A 248 4.11 -17.90 17.29
C GLN A 248 5.36 -18.78 17.47
N GLN A 249 6.16 -18.94 16.41
CA GLN A 249 7.42 -19.70 16.50
C GLN A 249 8.36 -19.07 17.52
N LYS A 250 8.53 -17.76 17.48
CA LYS A 250 9.39 -17.03 18.41
C LYS A 250 8.96 -17.22 19.87
N ILE A 251 7.65 -17.21 20.16
CA ILE A 251 7.13 -17.49 21.50
C ILE A 251 7.54 -18.89 21.95
N MET A 252 7.34 -19.87 21.08
CA MET A 252 7.68 -21.26 21.40
C MET A 252 9.17 -21.43 21.69
N ASP A 253 10.02 -20.74 20.94
CA ASP A 253 11.47 -20.84 21.15
C ASP A 253 11.89 -20.19 22.46
N ILE A 254 11.36 -19.01 22.80
CA ILE A 254 11.61 -18.35 24.10
C ILE A 254 11.06 -19.18 25.28
N ALA A 255 9.87 -19.79 25.10
CA ALA A 255 9.30 -20.65 26.15
C ALA A 255 10.18 -21.88 26.39
N LYS A 256 10.68 -22.53 25.36
CA LYS A 256 11.61 -23.66 25.46
C LYS A 256 12.90 -23.25 26.18
N GLU A 257 13.48 -22.11 25.80
CA GLU A 257 14.70 -21.57 26.40
C GLU A 257 14.51 -21.34 27.93
N ARG A 258 13.40 -20.71 28.33
CA ARG A 258 13.08 -20.46 29.73
C ARG A 258 12.88 -21.76 30.51
N ILE A 259 12.22 -22.77 29.94
CA ILE A 259 12.06 -24.09 30.57
C ILE A 259 13.42 -24.78 30.75
N MET A 260 14.27 -24.77 29.74
CA MET A 260 15.62 -25.35 29.83
C MET A 260 16.46 -24.67 30.90
N LEU A 261 16.46 -23.35 31.00
CA LEU A 261 17.18 -22.60 32.01
C LEU A 261 16.65 -22.91 33.43
N SER A 262 15.33 -23.05 33.59
CA SER A 262 14.73 -23.41 34.89
C SER A 262 15.10 -24.83 35.32
N LEU A 263 15.20 -25.79 34.39
CA LEU A 263 15.62 -27.17 34.67
C LEU A 263 17.10 -27.26 35.06
N ILE A 264 17.96 -26.43 34.48
CA ILE A 264 19.38 -26.35 34.89
C ILE A 264 19.52 -25.87 36.30
N HIS A 265 18.77 -24.86 36.73
CA HIS A 265 18.77 -24.38 38.12
C HIS A 265 18.22 -25.37 39.13
N ILE A 266 17.33 -26.27 38.74
CA ILE A 266 16.77 -27.32 39.62
C ILE A 266 17.76 -28.48 39.74
N SER A 267 18.62 -28.71 38.75
CA SER A 267 19.56 -29.83 38.71
C SER A 267 20.92 -29.54 39.34
N GLU A 268 21.25 -28.31 39.77
CA GLU A 268 22.41 -28.04 40.58
C GLU A 268 22.15 -28.41 42.03
N PRO A 269 22.72 -29.53 42.53
CA PRO A 269 22.60 -29.83 43.94
C PRO A 269 23.38 -28.79 44.74
N THR A 270 22.70 -28.11 45.66
CA THR A 270 23.33 -27.28 46.67
C THR A 270 24.39 -28.10 47.43
N ARG A 271 25.64 -28.03 46.97
CA ARG A 271 26.79 -28.36 47.82
C ARG A 271 26.88 -27.27 48.90
N ARG A 272 26.16 -27.49 49.99
CA ARG A 272 26.53 -26.87 51.27
C ARG A 272 27.53 -27.80 51.94
N SER A 273 28.79 -27.39 51.94
CA SER A 273 29.80 -27.82 52.88
C SER A 273 29.62 -27.04 54.18
#